data_bb7c51dff0c75dd9309c7934780c3298
#
_entry.id   bb7c51dff0c75dd9309c7934780c3298
#
_cell.length_a   1.000
_cell.length_b   1.000
_cell.length_c   1.000
_cell.angle_alpha   90.00
_cell.angle_beta   90.00
_cell.angle_gamma   90.00
#
_symmetry.space_group_name_H-M   'P 1'
#
loop_
_entity.id
_entity.type
_entity.pdbx_description
1 polymer ?
#
loop_
_entity_poly.entity_id
_entity_poly.type
_entity_poly.pdbx_seq_one_letter_code
_entity_poly.pdbx_strand_id
1 'polypeptide(L)'
;MEFVSIEGLRQDGRRASEHRFCLAKFENAIARTTCDGSAQFQLGQTFAIASVFGPSQSQSKAQEVYQEGLKVTCECSSTSFASELAIARVGNSSTNGSTDKEANITKARTQSLRSERRNKEIAKKFERILTTAIDIRRFPRSELHVSCACVNDDGSAIACMFNAVVLALVDAGVPTFDTYCAMCATRLDGEKLLDCNDLEERGRGVEVFCVSETRNVLEEENDYDLGNFRNVDDTSEKRIVYYEVTGGKCSAETIDGLIRLCVKGSEDVSKVMRVAMNKRFRRLQSTRY
;
A
#
# COMPACT_ATOMS: atom_id res chain seq x y z
N MET A 1 -18.77 2.56 -21.85
CA MET A 1 -17.38 2.99 -22.13
C MET A 1 -16.59 1.70 -22.16
N GLU A 2 -15.98 1.36 -23.26
CA GLU A 2 -15.18 0.14 -23.36
C GLU A 2 -13.80 0.44 -22.78
N PHE A 3 -13.37 -0.30 -21.74
CA PHE A 3 -12.08 -0.12 -21.09
C PHE A 3 -10.98 -0.93 -21.74
N VAL A 4 -11.35 -2.01 -22.42
CA VAL A 4 -10.44 -2.89 -23.13
C VAL A 4 -10.85 -2.93 -24.61
N SER A 5 -9.91 -2.67 -25.50
CA SER A 5 -10.15 -2.74 -26.95
C SER A 5 -10.32 -4.20 -27.39
N ILE A 6 -10.87 -4.41 -28.58
CA ILE A 6 -11.02 -5.75 -29.20
C ILE A 6 -9.66 -6.47 -29.33
N GLU A 7 -8.57 -5.72 -29.41
CA GLU A 7 -7.19 -6.24 -29.47
C GLU A 7 -6.62 -6.62 -28.10
N GLY A 8 -7.37 -6.45 -27.00
CA GLY A 8 -6.94 -6.75 -25.64
C GLY A 8 -6.02 -5.69 -25.01
N LEU A 9 -5.98 -4.49 -25.58
CA LEU A 9 -5.22 -3.36 -25.05
C LEU A 9 -6.12 -2.42 -24.24
N ARG A 10 -5.60 -1.91 -23.14
CA ARG A 10 -6.23 -0.89 -22.28
C ARG A 10 -6.09 0.50 -22.90
N GLN A 11 -6.75 1.51 -22.36
CA GLN A 11 -6.70 2.89 -22.87
C GLN A 11 -5.28 3.49 -22.84
N ASP A 12 -4.45 3.05 -21.90
CA ASP A 12 -3.03 3.45 -21.75
C ASP A 12 -2.05 2.55 -22.53
N GLY A 13 -2.55 1.64 -23.37
CA GLY A 13 -1.75 0.76 -24.22
C GLY A 13 -1.17 -0.47 -23.50
N ARG A 14 -1.44 -0.67 -22.22
CA ARG A 14 -1.00 -1.85 -21.45
C ARG A 14 -1.88 -3.07 -21.77
N ARG A 15 -1.34 -4.25 -21.55
CA ARG A 15 -2.12 -5.49 -21.53
C ARG A 15 -2.81 -5.67 -20.17
N ALA A 16 -3.79 -6.55 -20.12
CA ALA A 16 -4.58 -6.82 -18.92
C ALA A 16 -3.72 -7.25 -17.71
N SER A 17 -2.64 -7.98 -17.92
CA SER A 17 -1.74 -8.48 -16.88
C SER A 17 -0.53 -7.60 -16.58
N GLU A 18 -0.41 -6.43 -17.19
CA GLU A 18 0.72 -5.52 -17.01
C GLU A 18 0.41 -4.46 -15.95
N HIS A 19 1.36 -4.25 -15.03
CA HIS A 19 1.32 -3.15 -14.07
C HIS A 19 2.00 -1.90 -14.65
N ARG A 20 1.71 -0.72 -14.08
CA ARG A 20 2.38 0.53 -14.41
C ARG A 20 3.84 0.50 -13.96
N PHE A 21 4.62 1.44 -14.46
CA PHE A 21 6.00 1.63 -14.01
C PHE A 21 6.08 1.83 -12.50
N CYS A 22 6.98 1.09 -11.84
CA CYS A 22 7.18 1.14 -10.40
C CYS A 22 8.51 1.79 -10.07
N LEU A 23 8.52 2.67 -9.07
CA LEU A 23 9.72 3.29 -8.55
C LEU A 23 9.70 3.31 -7.02
N ALA A 24 10.73 2.76 -6.39
CA ALA A 24 10.93 2.75 -4.95
C ALA A 24 12.15 3.61 -4.58
N LYS A 25 11.98 4.51 -3.60
CA LYS A 25 13.06 5.38 -3.08
C LYS A 25 13.00 5.45 -1.57
N PHE A 26 14.17 5.48 -0.93
CA PHE A 26 14.31 5.55 0.52
C PHE A 26 14.62 6.95 1.06
N GLU A 27 14.74 7.97 0.25
CA GLU A 27 15.16 9.28 0.74
C GLU A 27 14.05 10.32 0.64
N ASN A 28 13.53 10.73 1.79
CA ASN A 28 12.94 12.05 1.99
C ASN A 28 13.93 12.88 2.81
N ALA A 29 14.57 13.85 2.20
CA ALA A 29 15.52 14.74 2.89
C ALA A 29 14.88 15.47 4.09
N ILE A 30 13.57 15.72 4.04
CA ILE A 30 12.79 16.39 5.09
C ILE A 30 12.48 15.43 6.25
N ALA A 31 12.25 14.15 5.98
CA ALA A 31 11.88 13.17 7.00
C ALA A 31 13.08 12.65 7.81
N ARG A 32 14.29 12.76 7.29
CA ARG A 32 15.53 12.24 7.94
C ARG A 32 15.82 12.81 9.33
N THR A 33 15.32 13.98 9.64
CA THR A 33 15.57 14.63 10.94
C THR A 33 14.50 14.32 11.97
N THR A 34 13.35 13.78 11.56
CA THR A 34 12.17 13.65 12.42
C THR A 34 11.65 12.22 12.55
N CYS A 35 11.93 11.31 11.57
CA CYS A 35 11.45 9.93 11.60
C CYS A 35 12.60 8.93 11.56
N ASP A 36 12.35 7.72 12.09
CA ASP A 36 13.33 6.63 12.14
C ASP A 36 13.48 5.93 10.78
N GLY A 37 12.41 5.89 9.99
CA GLY A 37 12.44 5.37 8.63
C GLY A 37 11.49 6.10 7.71
N SER A 38 11.88 6.28 6.44
CA SER A 38 11.04 6.94 5.44
C SER A 38 11.27 6.39 4.04
N ALA A 39 10.18 6.21 3.31
CA ALA A 39 10.24 5.72 1.95
C ALA A 39 9.17 6.36 1.07
N GLN A 40 9.42 6.30 -0.22
CA GLN A 40 8.52 6.74 -1.28
C GLN A 40 8.30 5.57 -2.22
N PHE A 41 7.07 5.38 -2.63
CA PHE A 41 6.72 4.41 -3.64
C PHE A 41 5.84 5.08 -4.70
N GLN A 42 6.13 4.80 -5.95
CA GLN A 42 5.40 5.33 -7.09
C GLN A 42 4.95 4.17 -7.97
N LEU A 43 3.68 4.19 -8.38
CA LEU A 43 3.07 3.24 -9.28
C LEU A 43 2.37 4.03 -10.41
N GLY A 44 3.03 4.14 -11.54
CA GLY A 44 2.60 5.05 -12.60
C GLY A 44 2.62 6.52 -12.15
N GLN A 45 1.47 7.15 -12.14
CA GLN A 45 1.28 8.50 -11.62
C GLN A 45 0.86 8.52 -10.14
N THR A 46 0.44 7.39 -9.59
CA THR A 46 0.11 7.28 -8.16
C THR A 46 1.39 7.34 -7.34
N PHE A 47 1.44 8.26 -6.37
CA PHE A 47 2.62 8.52 -5.57
C PHE A 47 2.28 8.57 -4.08
N ALA A 48 2.97 7.74 -3.28
CA ALA A 48 2.79 7.65 -1.85
C ALA A 48 4.11 7.83 -1.10
N ILE A 49 4.00 8.43 0.09
CA ILE A 49 5.10 8.65 1.02
C ILE A 49 4.71 8.01 2.35
N ALA A 50 5.65 7.28 2.97
CA ALA A 50 5.46 6.72 4.29
C ALA A 50 6.62 7.13 5.21
N SER A 51 6.29 7.35 6.48
CA SER A 51 7.23 7.65 7.55
C SER A 51 6.91 6.79 8.76
N VAL A 52 7.94 6.28 9.40
CA VAL A 52 7.85 5.38 10.57
C VAL A 52 8.56 6.05 11.73
N PHE A 53 7.89 6.06 12.88
CA PHE A 53 8.38 6.60 14.16
C PHE A 53 8.37 5.50 15.20
N GLY A 54 9.51 5.21 15.80
CA GLY A 54 9.69 4.19 16.81
C GLY A 54 10.37 2.91 16.29
N PRO A 55 10.41 1.85 17.10
CA PRO A 55 9.61 1.61 18.30
C PRO A 55 10.03 2.48 19.50
N SER A 56 9.10 3.21 20.09
CA SER A 56 9.28 4.07 21.26
C SER A 56 8.51 3.52 22.47
N GLN A 57 8.94 3.89 23.67
CA GLN A 57 8.24 3.47 24.88
C GLN A 57 6.84 4.09 24.92
N SER A 58 5.82 3.27 25.23
CA SER A 58 4.44 3.76 25.34
C SER A 58 4.32 4.78 26.47
N GLN A 59 3.77 5.96 26.18
CA GLN A 59 3.58 7.04 27.17
C GLN A 59 2.35 6.86 28.06
N SER A 60 1.45 5.95 27.73
CA SER A 60 0.20 5.75 28.45
C SER A 60 0.35 4.73 29.59
N LYS A 61 0.57 5.22 30.81
CA LYS A 61 0.70 4.41 32.05
C LYS A 61 -0.48 3.43 32.28
N ALA A 62 -1.66 3.72 31.76
CA ALA A 62 -2.83 2.86 31.91
C ALA A 62 -2.81 1.63 30.98
N GLN A 63 -2.06 1.68 29.87
CA GLN A 63 -1.95 0.60 28.89
C GLN A 63 -0.72 -0.29 29.10
N GLU A 64 0.28 0.18 29.87
CA GLU A 64 1.51 -0.58 30.15
C GLU A 64 1.27 -1.91 30.86
N VAL A 65 0.18 -2.02 31.61
CA VAL A 65 -0.10 -3.19 32.47
C VAL A 65 -0.60 -4.40 31.65
N TYR A 66 -1.11 -4.18 30.43
CA TYR A 66 -1.81 -5.24 29.67
C TYR A 66 -1.23 -5.52 28.27
N GLN A 67 -0.23 -4.79 27.81
CA GLN A 67 0.36 -5.04 26.48
C GLN A 67 1.64 -5.87 26.57
N GLU A 68 1.51 -7.14 26.18
CA GLU A 68 2.66 -8.06 26.09
C GLU A 68 3.52 -7.85 24.83
N GLY A 69 3.15 -6.94 23.91
CA GLY A 69 3.83 -6.74 22.62
C GLY A 69 3.84 -5.31 22.12
N LEU A 70 4.32 -5.14 20.88
CA LEU A 70 4.36 -3.87 20.17
C LEU A 70 2.95 -3.44 19.75
N LYS A 71 2.57 -2.21 20.07
CA LYS A 71 1.35 -1.59 19.56
C LYS A 71 1.67 -0.85 18.26
N VAL A 72 1.01 -1.23 17.18
CA VAL A 72 1.12 -0.56 15.88
C VAL A 72 -0.05 0.39 15.71
N THR A 73 0.22 1.65 15.42
CA THR A 73 -0.79 2.67 15.11
C THR A 73 -0.49 3.23 13.74
N CYS A 74 -1.49 3.28 12.87
CA CYS A 74 -1.36 3.81 11.52
C CYS A 74 -2.19 5.08 11.34
N GLU A 75 -1.63 6.04 10.65
CA GLU A 75 -2.33 7.21 10.14
C GLU A 75 -2.19 7.25 8.62
N CYS A 76 -3.32 7.26 7.93
CA CYS A 76 -3.33 7.36 6.47
C CYS A 76 -4.01 8.67 6.08
N SER A 77 -3.41 9.39 5.14
CA SER A 77 -4.00 10.57 4.52
C SER A 77 -3.98 10.41 2.99
N SER A 78 -5.11 10.68 2.38
CA SER A 78 -5.22 10.81 0.93
C SER A 78 -5.53 12.27 0.66
N THR A 79 -4.49 13.04 0.38
CA THR A 79 -4.61 14.44 -0.04
C THR A 79 -4.56 14.47 -1.57
N SER A 80 -5.70 14.31 -2.22
CA SER A 80 -5.72 14.73 -3.60
C SER A 80 -5.74 16.27 -3.61
N PHE A 81 -4.66 16.87 -4.08
CA PHE A 81 -4.61 18.32 -4.36
C PHE A 81 -5.82 18.77 -5.21
N ALA A 82 -6.37 17.88 -6.02
CA ALA A 82 -7.57 18.09 -6.79
C ALA A 82 -8.82 18.36 -5.92
N SER A 83 -8.94 17.72 -4.74
CA SER A 83 -10.08 17.97 -3.85
C SER A 83 -10.00 19.33 -3.15
N GLU A 84 -8.80 19.73 -2.72
CA GLU A 84 -8.58 21.05 -2.11
C GLU A 84 -8.70 22.17 -3.13
N LEU A 85 -8.18 22.01 -4.35
CA LEU A 85 -8.38 22.95 -5.45
C LEU A 85 -9.85 23.06 -5.88
N ALA A 86 -10.61 21.95 -5.83
CA ALA A 86 -12.04 21.99 -6.10
C ALA A 86 -12.79 22.81 -5.02
N ILE A 87 -12.42 22.65 -3.74
CA ILE A 87 -12.97 23.41 -2.64
C ILE A 87 -12.60 24.91 -2.78
N ALA A 88 -11.34 25.21 -3.09
CA ALA A 88 -10.86 26.56 -3.30
C ALA A 88 -11.51 27.25 -4.53
N ARG A 89 -11.73 26.53 -5.63
CA ARG A 89 -12.43 27.05 -6.81
C ARG A 89 -13.90 27.35 -6.55
N VAL A 90 -14.57 26.54 -5.74
CA VAL A 90 -15.96 26.78 -5.32
C VAL A 90 -16.05 28.02 -4.41
N GLY A 91 -15.04 28.27 -3.58
CA GLY A 91 -14.95 29.46 -2.75
C GLY A 91 -14.75 30.79 -3.52
N ASN A 92 -14.15 30.72 -4.73
CA ASN A 92 -13.80 31.90 -5.52
C ASN A 92 -14.73 32.18 -6.71
N SER A 93 -15.70 31.32 -6.99
CA SER A 93 -16.69 31.62 -8.02
C SER A 93 -17.69 32.65 -7.46
N SER A 94 -17.54 33.91 -7.89
CA SER A 94 -18.44 35.02 -7.62
C SER A 94 -19.77 34.87 -8.37
N THR A 95 -20.57 33.88 -7.96
CA THR A 95 -21.97 33.77 -8.38
C THR A 95 -22.86 34.36 -7.29
N ASN A 96 -23.64 35.36 -7.70
CA ASN A 96 -24.57 36.16 -6.87
C ASN A 96 -25.80 35.36 -6.44
N GLY A 97 -25.62 34.38 -5.52
CA GLY A 97 -26.73 33.65 -4.92
C GLY A 97 -26.33 33.12 -3.55
N SER A 98 -26.96 33.59 -2.48
CA SER A 98 -26.67 33.20 -1.10
C SER A 98 -26.98 31.72 -0.82
N THR A 99 -27.97 31.14 -1.47
CA THR A 99 -28.40 29.72 -1.36
C THR A 99 -27.41 28.76 -1.96
N ASP A 100 -26.72 29.12 -3.04
CA ASP A 100 -25.75 28.22 -3.71
C ASP A 100 -24.44 28.08 -2.93
N LYS A 101 -24.08 29.12 -2.15
CA LYS A 101 -22.86 29.08 -1.30
C LYS A 101 -23.00 28.10 -0.14
N GLU A 102 -24.13 28.08 0.54
CA GLU A 102 -24.39 27.15 1.65
C GLU A 102 -24.45 25.72 1.17
N ALA A 103 -25.09 25.47 0.03
CA ALA A 103 -25.14 24.14 -0.58
C ALA A 103 -23.73 23.61 -0.98
N ASN A 104 -22.87 24.49 -1.49
CA ASN A 104 -21.51 24.13 -1.89
C ASN A 104 -20.59 23.90 -0.67
N ILE A 105 -20.72 24.70 0.40
CA ILE A 105 -19.99 24.50 1.66
C ILE A 105 -20.42 23.19 2.31
N THR A 106 -21.71 22.86 2.29
CA THR A 106 -22.22 21.61 2.85
C THR A 106 -21.72 20.40 2.06
N LYS A 107 -21.67 20.46 0.72
CA LYS A 107 -21.10 19.42 -0.13
C LYS A 107 -19.61 19.21 0.14
N ALA A 108 -18.82 20.29 0.22
CA ALA A 108 -17.39 20.23 0.51
C ALA A 108 -17.13 19.60 1.89
N ARG A 109 -17.89 19.99 2.92
CA ARG A 109 -17.78 19.41 4.27
C ARG A 109 -18.17 17.93 4.30
N THR A 110 -19.18 17.53 3.53
CA THR A 110 -19.59 16.14 3.43
C THR A 110 -18.52 15.29 2.72
N GLN A 111 -17.85 15.83 1.71
CA GLN A 111 -16.72 15.15 1.04
C GLN A 111 -15.53 14.99 1.97
N SER A 112 -15.17 16.02 2.73
CA SER A 112 -14.09 15.96 3.73
C SER A 112 -14.36 14.85 4.77
N LEU A 113 -15.58 14.79 5.31
CA LEU A 113 -15.95 13.74 6.26
C LEU A 113 -15.93 12.32 5.66
N ARG A 114 -16.22 12.18 4.38
CA ARG A 114 -16.12 10.86 3.70
C ARG A 114 -14.67 10.45 3.49
N SER A 115 -13.81 11.39 3.08
CA SER A 115 -12.38 11.11 2.93
C SER A 115 -11.73 10.74 4.27
N GLU A 116 -12.05 11.44 5.35
CA GLU A 116 -11.57 11.11 6.69
C GLU A 116 -11.99 9.69 7.15
N ARG A 117 -13.24 9.30 6.87
CA ARG A 117 -13.71 7.94 7.18
C ARG A 117 -12.95 6.90 6.38
N ARG A 118 -12.78 7.11 5.06
CA ARG A 118 -12.00 6.22 4.19
C ARG A 118 -10.56 6.10 4.69
N ASN A 119 -9.92 7.19 5.04
CA ASN A 119 -8.57 7.22 5.56
C ASN A 119 -8.44 6.42 6.87
N LYS A 120 -9.40 6.56 7.80
CA LYS A 120 -9.44 5.78 9.03
C LYS A 120 -9.68 4.29 8.78
N GLU A 121 -10.47 3.93 7.78
CA GLU A 121 -10.68 2.53 7.38
C GLU A 121 -9.40 1.92 6.82
N ILE A 122 -8.69 2.64 5.93
CA ILE A 122 -7.39 2.21 5.38
C ILE A 122 -6.36 2.06 6.50
N ALA A 123 -6.28 3.02 7.41
CA ALA A 123 -5.38 2.97 8.56
C ALA A 123 -5.60 1.71 9.41
N LYS A 124 -6.84 1.40 9.76
CA LYS A 124 -7.18 0.18 10.51
C LYS A 124 -6.84 -1.11 9.75
N LYS A 125 -6.97 -1.12 8.42
CA LYS A 125 -6.55 -2.27 7.60
C LYS A 125 -5.05 -2.46 7.69
N PHE A 126 -4.28 -1.39 7.55
CA PHE A 126 -2.83 -1.43 7.66
C PHE A 126 -2.38 -1.86 9.06
N GLU A 127 -3.00 -1.36 10.12
CA GLU A 127 -2.72 -1.82 11.50
C GLU A 127 -2.86 -3.34 11.64
N ARG A 128 -3.95 -3.91 11.12
CA ARG A 128 -4.18 -5.36 11.17
C ARG A 128 -3.13 -6.15 10.40
N ILE A 129 -2.79 -5.70 9.17
CA ILE A 129 -1.80 -6.38 8.33
C ILE A 129 -0.42 -6.29 8.99
N LEU A 130 -0.02 -5.11 9.45
CA LEU A 130 1.28 -4.88 10.08
C LEU A 130 1.43 -5.61 11.41
N THR A 131 0.37 -5.72 12.20
CA THR A 131 0.36 -6.52 13.44
C THR A 131 0.67 -8.00 13.15
N THR A 132 0.29 -8.52 11.98
CA THR A 132 0.61 -9.89 11.58
C THR A 132 2.01 -9.97 10.94
N ALA A 133 2.45 -8.92 10.27
CA ALA A 133 3.70 -8.88 9.50
C ALA A 133 4.95 -8.63 10.35
N ILE A 134 4.82 -7.89 11.48
CA ILE A 134 5.92 -7.50 12.35
C ILE A 134 6.08 -8.51 13.50
N ASP A 135 7.31 -8.81 13.89
CA ASP A 135 7.60 -9.61 15.08
C ASP A 135 7.37 -8.78 16.37
N ILE A 136 6.11 -8.74 16.81
CA ILE A 136 5.63 -7.95 17.93
C ILE A 136 6.34 -8.30 19.24
N ARG A 137 6.82 -9.55 19.39
CA ARG A 137 7.41 -10.05 20.63
C ARG A 137 8.78 -9.46 20.95
N ARG A 138 9.47 -8.92 19.93
CA ARG A 138 10.79 -8.31 20.10
C ARG A 138 10.75 -6.98 20.83
N PHE A 139 9.61 -6.28 20.81
CA PHE A 139 9.46 -4.95 21.39
C PHE A 139 8.30 -4.89 22.37
N PRO A 140 8.43 -5.51 23.56
CA PRO A 140 7.40 -5.44 24.58
C PRO A 140 7.23 -4.00 25.09
N ARG A 141 6.00 -3.60 25.36
CA ARG A 141 5.63 -2.28 25.90
C ARG A 141 6.05 -1.08 25.02
N SER A 142 6.18 -1.30 23.73
CA SER A 142 6.56 -0.26 22.78
C SER A 142 5.40 0.09 21.85
N GLU A 143 5.45 1.30 21.31
CA GLU A 143 4.52 1.78 20.29
C GLU A 143 5.28 2.11 19.01
N LEU A 144 4.72 1.70 17.88
CA LEU A 144 5.18 2.02 16.54
C LEU A 144 4.12 2.86 15.86
N HIS A 145 4.49 4.06 15.43
CA HIS A 145 3.58 4.94 14.71
C HIS A 145 4.00 5.01 13.25
N VAL A 146 3.05 4.71 12.35
CA VAL A 146 3.26 4.70 10.91
C VAL A 146 2.36 5.76 10.29
N SER A 147 2.95 6.77 9.67
CA SER A 147 2.23 7.78 8.91
C SER A 147 2.42 7.56 7.42
N CYS A 148 1.33 7.50 6.68
CA CYS A 148 1.34 7.30 5.24
C CYS A 148 0.46 8.33 4.53
N ALA A 149 0.99 8.95 3.49
CA ALA A 149 0.28 9.92 2.68
C ALA A 149 0.30 9.55 1.19
N CYS A 150 -0.87 9.48 0.58
CA CYS A 150 -1.00 9.44 -0.87
C CYS A 150 -1.01 10.89 -1.39
N VAL A 151 0.04 11.28 -2.09
CA VAL A 151 0.20 12.64 -2.61
C VAL A 151 -0.54 12.82 -3.93
N ASN A 152 -0.45 11.82 -4.79
CA ASN A 152 -1.18 11.79 -6.05
C ASN A 152 -1.85 10.43 -6.20
N ASP A 153 -3.14 10.43 -6.53
CA ASP A 153 -3.98 9.25 -6.68
C ASP A 153 -4.44 9.13 -8.14
N ASP A 154 -3.91 8.14 -8.84
CA ASP A 154 -4.30 7.76 -10.19
C ASP A 154 -4.69 6.27 -10.22
N GLY A 155 -5.39 5.81 -9.19
CA GLY A 155 -5.80 4.43 -8.99
C GLY A 155 -4.76 3.55 -8.28
N SER A 156 -5.22 2.44 -7.70
CA SER A 156 -4.42 1.50 -6.89
C SER A 156 -3.67 2.18 -5.73
N ALA A 157 -4.22 3.26 -5.18
CA ALA A 157 -3.58 4.07 -4.14
C ALA A 157 -3.28 3.27 -2.87
N ILE A 158 -4.17 2.36 -2.47
CA ILE A 158 -4.01 1.53 -1.26
C ILE A 158 -2.78 0.63 -1.39
N ALA A 159 -2.57 0.00 -2.55
CA ALA A 159 -1.39 -0.83 -2.80
C ALA A 159 -0.10 0.01 -2.81
N CYS A 160 -0.13 1.18 -3.44
CA CYS A 160 0.99 2.12 -3.47
C CYS A 160 1.38 2.58 -2.06
N MET A 161 0.41 2.98 -1.23
CA MET A 161 0.62 3.38 0.16
C MET A 161 1.19 2.24 1.00
N PHE A 162 0.65 1.02 0.87
CA PHE A 162 1.14 -0.13 1.62
C PHE A 162 2.59 -0.48 1.27
N ASN A 163 2.95 -0.47 -0.01
CA ASN A 163 4.31 -0.72 -0.47
C ASN A 163 5.30 0.36 0.05
N ALA A 164 4.87 1.63 0.12
CA ALA A 164 5.66 2.68 0.75
C ALA A 164 5.88 2.42 2.25
N VAL A 165 4.85 1.95 2.98
CA VAL A 165 4.94 1.60 4.40
C VAL A 165 5.91 0.45 4.62
N VAL A 166 5.86 -0.61 3.82
CA VAL A 166 6.80 -1.75 3.93
C VAL A 166 8.24 -1.29 3.75
N LEU A 167 8.50 -0.44 2.76
CA LEU A 167 9.84 0.14 2.55
C LEU A 167 10.29 1.02 3.71
N ALA A 168 9.40 1.83 4.28
CA ALA A 168 9.71 2.68 5.43
C ALA A 168 10.02 1.87 6.69
N LEU A 169 9.34 0.73 6.91
CA LEU A 169 9.65 -0.21 7.98
C LEU A 169 11.04 -0.83 7.82
N VAL A 170 11.43 -1.18 6.59
CA VAL A 170 12.78 -1.68 6.30
C VAL A 170 13.84 -0.60 6.56
N ASP A 171 13.57 0.66 6.19
CA ASP A 171 14.49 1.78 6.46
C ASP A 171 14.63 2.08 7.97
N ALA A 172 13.55 1.93 8.74
CA ALA A 172 13.55 2.03 10.19
C ALA A 172 14.24 0.84 10.90
N GLY A 173 14.52 -0.26 10.18
CA GLY A 173 15.11 -1.47 10.76
C GLY A 173 14.14 -2.27 11.63
N VAL A 174 12.84 -2.12 11.46
CA VAL A 174 11.82 -2.89 12.17
C VAL A 174 11.81 -4.33 11.63
N PRO A 175 11.99 -5.35 12.49
CA PRO A 175 12.00 -6.74 12.05
C PRO A 175 10.62 -7.18 11.59
N THR A 176 10.51 -7.58 10.35
CA THR A 176 9.33 -8.23 9.76
C THR A 176 9.64 -9.69 9.49
N PHE A 177 8.62 -10.56 9.50
CA PHE A 177 8.81 -11.99 9.22
C PHE A 177 9.23 -12.24 7.78
N ASP A 178 8.72 -11.42 6.84
CA ASP A 178 9.07 -11.49 5.43
C ASP A 178 8.97 -10.10 4.79
N THR A 179 9.30 -9.99 3.52
CA THR A 179 9.01 -8.82 2.72
C THR A 179 7.61 -8.95 2.12
N TYR A 180 6.77 -7.97 2.36
CA TYR A 180 5.38 -7.94 1.88
C TYR A 180 5.25 -7.04 0.67
N CYS A 181 4.38 -7.42 -0.25
CA CYS A 181 4.06 -6.61 -1.41
C CYS A 181 2.55 -6.61 -1.65
N ALA A 182 2.01 -5.44 -1.93
CA ALA A 182 0.59 -5.25 -2.21
C ALA A 182 0.34 -4.91 -3.66
N MET A 183 -0.74 -5.48 -4.21
CA MET A 183 -1.24 -5.15 -5.55
C MET A 183 -2.76 -5.12 -5.56
N CYS A 184 -3.32 -4.34 -6.49
CA CYS A 184 -4.75 -4.32 -6.79
C CYS A 184 -5.01 -4.95 -8.16
N ALA A 185 -6.14 -5.65 -8.30
CA ALA A 185 -6.65 -6.12 -9.57
C ALA A 185 -8.17 -5.92 -9.61
N THR A 186 -8.68 -5.61 -10.79
CA THR A 186 -10.10 -5.32 -10.98
C THR A 186 -10.65 -6.13 -12.14
N ARG A 187 -11.93 -6.50 -12.07
CA ARG A 187 -12.66 -7.07 -13.20
C ARG A 187 -13.56 -6.00 -13.82
N LEU A 188 -13.28 -5.64 -15.08
CA LEU A 188 -14.07 -4.72 -15.90
C LEU A 188 -14.40 -5.37 -17.22
N ASP A 189 -15.61 -5.18 -17.72
CA ASP A 189 -16.09 -5.69 -19.02
C ASP A 189 -15.84 -7.20 -19.26
N GLY A 190 -15.77 -7.98 -18.17
CA GLY A 190 -15.48 -9.42 -18.24
C GLY A 190 -14.00 -9.77 -18.13
N GLU A 191 -13.09 -8.84 -18.37
CA GLU A 191 -11.65 -9.02 -18.31
C GLU A 191 -11.08 -8.71 -16.92
N LYS A 192 -9.96 -9.38 -16.57
CA LYS A 192 -9.24 -9.19 -15.32
C LYS A 192 -8.05 -8.28 -15.57
N LEU A 193 -8.03 -7.11 -14.93
CA LEU A 193 -7.01 -6.08 -15.11
C LEU A 193 -6.16 -5.97 -13.85
N LEU A 194 -4.84 -5.98 -14.03
CA LEU A 194 -3.88 -5.71 -12.96
C LEU A 194 -3.58 -4.22 -12.89
N ASP A 195 -3.48 -3.67 -11.69
CA ASP A 195 -3.09 -2.28 -11.44
C ASP A 195 -3.93 -1.26 -12.22
N CYS A 196 -5.13 -1.01 -11.72
CA CYS A 196 -6.09 -0.12 -12.35
C CYS A 196 -5.71 1.36 -12.18
N ASN A 197 -5.98 2.15 -13.20
CA ASN A 197 -5.92 3.61 -13.12
C ASN A 197 -7.25 4.18 -12.56
N ASP A 198 -7.28 5.48 -12.27
CA ASP A 198 -8.47 6.17 -11.71
C ASP A 198 -9.73 6.03 -12.59
N LEU A 199 -9.57 6.01 -13.91
CA LEU A 199 -10.69 5.83 -14.84
C LEU A 199 -11.30 4.43 -14.74
N GLU A 200 -10.45 3.42 -14.59
CA GLU A 200 -10.88 2.02 -14.47
C GLU A 200 -11.48 1.74 -13.09
N GLU A 201 -10.95 2.31 -12.00
CA GLU A 201 -11.57 2.23 -10.67
C GLU A 201 -12.98 2.82 -10.65
N ARG A 202 -13.20 3.92 -11.36
CA ARG A 202 -14.55 4.52 -11.51
C ARG A 202 -15.52 3.67 -12.31
N GLY A 203 -15.03 2.68 -13.05
CA GLY A 203 -15.84 1.76 -13.84
C GLY A 203 -16.74 0.82 -13.03
N ARG A 204 -16.72 0.88 -11.68
CA ARG A 204 -17.52 0.07 -10.75
C ARG A 204 -17.36 -1.44 -10.93
N GLY A 205 -16.18 -1.88 -11.31
CA GLY A 205 -15.81 -3.28 -11.35
C GLY A 205 -15.71 -3.91 -9.96
N VAL A 206 -15.37 -5.19 -9.94
CA VAL A 206 -15.00 -5.87 -8.70
C VAL A 206 -13.49 -5.71 -8.54
N GLU A 207 -13.11 -5.05 -7.47
CA GLU A 207 -11.71 -4.79 -7.14
C GLU A 207 -11.25 -5.70 -6.02
N VAL A 208 -10.06 -6.25 -6.16
CA VAL A 208 -9.36 -7.05 -5.14
C VAL A 208 -8.06 -6.35 -4.79
N PHE A 209 -7.92 -5.99 -3.52
CA PHE A 209 -6.65 -5.61 -2.91
C PHE A 209 -6.04 -6.85 -2.26
N CYS A 210 -4.79 -7.18 -2.58
CA CYS A 210 -4.11 -8.36 -2.07
C CYS A 210 -2.70 -8.01 -1.57
N VAL A 211 -2.35 -8.55 -0.41
CA VAL A 211 -1.01 -8.49 0.17
C VAL A 211 -0.44 -9.89 0.25
N SER A 212 0.69 -10.12 -0.39
CA SER A 212 1.39 -11.40 -0.45
C SER A 212 2.80 -11.32 0.15
N GLU A 213 3.25 -12.43 0.71
CA GLU A 213 4.66 -12.61 1.11
C GLU A 213 5.52 -12.85 -0.12
N THR A 214 6.69 -12.25 -0.13
CA THR A 214 7.70 -12.47 -1.17
C THR A 214 8.84 -13.32 -0.61
N ARG A 215 8.66 -14.64 -0.56
CA ARG A 215 9.76 -15.54 -0.16
C ARG A 215 10.95 -15.39 -1.10
N ASN A 216 12.15 -15.32 -0.52
CA ASN A 216 13.39 -15.42 -1.27
C ASN A 216 13.59 -16.87 -1.72
N VAL A 217 13.35 -17.14 -2.99
CA VAL A 217 13.75 -18.41 -3.63
C VAL A 217 15.29 -18.55 -3.65
N LEU A 218 16.03 -17.48 -3.34
CA LEU A 218 17.50 -17.47 -3.40
C LEU A 218 18.21 -17.89 -2.09
N GLU A 219 17.49 -18.12 -0.99
CA GLU A 219 18.10 -18.57 0.28
C GLU A 219 18.19 -20.09 0.41
N GLU A 220 17.58 -20.87 -0.50
CA GLU A 220 17.67 -22.33 -0.46
C GLU A 220 18.97 -22.91 -1.06
N GLU A 221 19.82 -22.09 -1.69
CA GLU A 221 21.09 -22.57 -2.24
C GLU A 221 22.26 -22.61 -1.25
N ASN A 222 22.12 -22.07 -0.02
CA ASN A 222 23.23 -21.98 0.94
C ASN A 222 23.03 -22.70 2.29
N ASP A 223 21.90 -23.37 2.54
CA ASP A 223 21.74 -24.23 3.72
C ASP A 223 22.16 -25.67 3.43
N TYR A 224 23.47 -25.87 3.23
CA TYR A 224 24.10 -27.15 3.50
C TYR A 224 24.25 -27.27 5.02
N ASP A 225 23.25 -27.79 5.68
CA ASP A 225 23.27 -28.62 6.91
C ASP A 225 21.97 -28.39 7.70
N LEU A 226 21.07 -29.30 7.55
CA LEU A 226 20.35 -29.98 8.63
C LEU A 226 19.22 -30.81 7.99
N GLY A 227 19.48 -32.12 8.00
CA GLY A 227 18.60 -33.14 7.44
C GLY A 227 17.18 -33.12 8.00
N ASN A 228 16.30 -32.47 7.28
CA ASN A 228 14.88 -32.75 7.29
C ASN A 228 14.37 -32.58 5.86
N PHE A 229 14.26 -33.69 5.18
CA PHE A 229 13.55 -33.83 3.92
C PHE A 229 12.10 -33.40 4.13
N ARG A 230 11.80 -32.12 3.84
CA ARG A 230 10.47 -31.72 3.47
C ARG A 230 10.39 -31.87 1.97
N ASN A 231 9.51 -32.76 1.51
CA ASN A 231 9.13 -32.86 0.13
C ASN A 231 8.73 -31.48 -0.36
N VAL A 232 9.60 -30.85 -1.12
CA VAL A 232 9.34 -29.61 -1.83
C VAL A 232 8.54 -30.02 -3.05
N ASP A 233 7.21 -30.10 -2.89
CA ASP A 233 6.33 -30.05 -4.04
C ASP A 233 6.48 -28.65 -4.64
N ASP A 234 6.85 -28.62 -5.90
CA ASP A 234 7.34 -27.52 -6.73
C ASP A 234 6.24 -26.47 -7.09
N THR A 235 5.32 -26.23 -6.18
CA THR A 235 4.41 -25.09 -6.18
C THR A 235 4.77 -24.23 -5.00
N SER A 236 5.65 -23.25 -5.22
CA SER A 236 5.90 -22.17 -4.27
C SER A 236 4.60 -21.37 -4.09
N GLU A 237 3.68 -21.94 -3.33
CA GLU A 237 2.44 -21.27 -2.94
C GLU A 237 2.83 -20.07 -2.09
N LYS A 238 2.83 -18.91 -2.70
CA LYS A 238 3.03 -17.64 -1.99
C LYS A 238 1.91 -17.49 -0.98
N ARG A 239 2.28 -17.22 0.25
CA ARG A 239 1.33 -17.00 1.31
C ARG A 239 0.67 -15.64 1.14
N ILE A 240 -0.66 -15.66 1.06
CA ILE A 240 -1.48 -14.45 1.07
C ILE A 240 -1.73 -14.09 2.53
N VAL A 241 -1.31 -12.90 2.93
CA VAL A 241 -1.49 -12.39 4.30
C VAL A 241 -2.85 -11.74 4.47
N TYR A 242 -3.26 -11.00 3.45
CA TYR A 242 -4.51 -10.26 3.47
C TYR A 242 -5.06 -10.10 2.07
N TYR A 243 -6.36 -10.22 1.93
CA TYR A 243 -7.06 -9.79 0.74
C TYR A 243 -8.40 -9.15 1.11
N GLU A 244 -8.86 -8.24 0.30
CA GLU A 244 -10.15 -7.57 0.43
C GLU A 244 -10.78 -7.45 -0.94
N VAL A 245 -12.07 -7.70 -1.00
CA VAL A 245 -12.87 -7.59 -2.22
C VAL A 245 -13.86 -6.45 -2.05
N THR A 246 -13.81 -5.49 -2.95
CA THR A 246 -14.72 -4.35 -3.00
C THR A 246 -15.49 -4.34 -4.31
N GLY A 247 -16.69 -3.77 -4.34
CA GLY A 247 -17.50 -3.64 -5.55
C GLY A 247 -18.68 -4.59 -5.65
N GLY A 248 -19.00 -5.00 -6.87
CA GLY A 248 -20.22 -5.72 -7.22
C GLY A 248 -20.23 -7.21 -6.87
N LYS A 249 -21.29 -7.90 -7.27
CA LYS A 249 -21.39 -9.35 -7.12
C LYS A 249 -20.46 -10.07 -8.12
N CYS A 250 -19.69 -11.03 -7.63
CA CYS A 250 -18.85 -11.87 -8.47
C CYS A 250 -18.83 -13.33 -7.99
N SER A 251 -18.41 -14.25 -8.87
CA SER A 251 -18.23 -15.66 -8.52
C SER A 251 -16.92 -15.87 -7.77
N ALA A 252 -16.85 -16.94 -6.97
CA ALA A 252 -15.62 -17.32 -6.26
C ALA A 252 -14.44 -17.56 -7.21
N GLU A 253 -14.68 -18.17 -8.39
CA GLU A 253 -13.66 -18.37 -9.42
C GLU A 253 -13.08 -17.05 -9.96
N THR A 254 -13.90 -16.02 -10.03
CA THR A 254 -13.43 -14.69 -10.45
C THR A 254 -12.50 -14.08 -9.41
N ILE A 255 -12.87 -14.18 -8.13
CA ILE A 255 -12.07 -13.69 -7.01
C ILE A 255 -10.72 -14.41 -6.98
N ASP A 256 -10.74 -15.74 -7.06
CA ASP A 256 -9.51 -16.55 -7.11
C ASP A 256 -8.59 -16.15 -8.27
N GLY A 257 -9.18 -15.96 -9.46
CA GLY A 257 -8.42 -15.51 -10.61
C GLY A 257 -7.84 -14.10 -10.46
N LEU A 258 -8.53 -13.16 -9.77
CA LEU A 258 -8.00 -11.82 -9.47
C LEU A 258 -6.88 -11.89 -8.43
N ILE A 259 -7.04 -12.72 -7.40
CA ILE A 259 -6.01 -12.93 -6.38
C ILE A 259 -4.73 -13.49 -7.01
N ARG A 260 -4.83 -14.50 -7.87
CA ARG A 260 -3.67 -15.05 -8.60
C ARG A 260 -2.98 -14.01 -9.47
N LEU A 261 -3.76 -13.14 -10.09
CA LEU A 261 -3.21 -12.03 -10.89
C LEU A 261 -2.46 -11.02 -10.00
N CYS A 262 -3.01 -10.67 -8.82
CA CYS A 262 -2.33 -9.82 -7.84
C CYS A 262 -1.02 -10.45 -7.35
N VAL A 263 -1.02 -11.73 -7.01
CA VAL A 263 0.17 -12.45 -6.55
C VAL A 263 1.26 -12.46 -7.62
N LYS A 264 0.90 -12.68 -8.89
CA LYS A 264 1.84 -12.60 -10.01
C LYS A 264 2.40 -11.17 -10.17
N GLY A 265 1.56 -10.15 -10.12
CA GLY A 265 2.00 -8.75 -10.21
C GLY A 265 2.89 -8.33 -9.04
N SER A 266 2.63 -8.85 -7.83
CA SER A 266 3.45 -8.57 -6.66
C SER A 266 4.88 -9.10 -6.78
N GLU A 267 5.13 -10.12 -7.60
CA GLU A 267 6.49 -10.63 -7.87
C GLU A 267 7.36 -9.59 -8.56
N ASP A 268 6.84 -8.94 -9.57
CA ASP A 268 7.60 -7.96 -10.33
C ASP A 268 7.84 -6.70 -9.51
N VAL A 269 6.83 -6.25 -8.76
CA VAL A 269 6.97 -5.12 -7.83
C VAL A 269 7.97 -5.44 -6.72
N SER A 270 7.96 -6.65 -6.17
CA SER A 270 8.91 -7.06 -5.14
C SER A 270 10.36 -7.06 -5.62
N LYS A 271 10.62 -7.40 -6.88
CA LYS A 271 11.97 -7.29 -7.49
C LYS A 271 12.46 -5.85 -7.48
N VAL A 272 11.58 -4.89 -7.84
CA VAL A 272 11.90 -3.45 -7.81
C VAL A 272 12.18 -2.98 -6.38
N MET A 273 11.34 -3.39 -5.41
CA MET A 273 11.56 -3.07 -4.00
C MET A 273 12.90 -3.61 -3.48
N ARG A 274 13.25 -4.86 -3.78
CA ARG A 274 14.53 -5.48 -3.40
C ARG A 274 15.73 -4.75 -3.98
N VAL A 275 15.67 -4.34 -5.25
CA VAL A 275 16.74 -3.54 -5.87
C VAL A 275 16.93 -2.22 -5.11
N ALA A 276 15.84 -1.56 -4.74
CA ALA A 276 15.89 -0.32 -3.97
C ALA A 276 16.46 -0.55 -2.55
N MET A 277 16.05 -1.63 -1.85
CA MET A 277 16.57 -2.02 -0.53
C MET A 277 18.09 -2.29 -0.58
N ASN A 278 18.55 -3.08 -1.55
CA ASN A 278 19.96 -3.40 -1.74
C ASN A 278 20.79 -2.13 -2.02
N LYS A 279 20.27 -1.20 -2.83
CA LYS A 279 20.92 0.08 -3.09
C LYS A 279 21.02 0.92 -1.81
N ARG A 280 19.98 0.95 -0.99
CA ARG A 280 19.97 1.64 0.30
C ARG A 280 20.99 1.04 1.25
N PHE A 281 21.00 -0.28 1.39
CA PHE A 281 21.93 -1.01 2.26
C PHE A 281 23.39 -0.76 1.88
N ARG A 282 23.74 -0.81 0.61
CA ARG A 282 25.11 -0.49 0.12
C ARG A 282 25.51 0.93 0.48
N ARG A 283 24.61 1.90 0.36
CA ARG A 283 24.90 3.30 0.75
C ARG A 283 25.14 3.43 2.25
N LEU A 284 24.35 2.75 3.09
CA LEU A 284 24.53 2.77 4.54
C LEU A 284 25.88 2.13 4.93
N GLN A 285 26.31 1.06 4.26
CA GLN A 285 27.62 0.47 4.49
C GLN A 285 28.75 1.44 4.09
N SER A 286 28.65 2.12 2.95
CA SER A 286 29.68 3.07 2.50
C SER A 286 29.81 4.33 3.37
N THR A 287 28.79 4.66 4.17
CA THR A 287 28.78 5.83 5.06
C THR A 287 29.38 5.50 6.44
N ARG A 288 29.57 4.21 6.76
CA ARG A 288 30.15 3.74 8.04
C ARG A 288 31.68 3.62 8.02
N TYR A 289 32.28 3.77 6.85
CA TYR A 289 33.72 3.82 6.63
C TYR A 289 34.13 5.21 6.09
#